data_970af90ff286d60244ab7c67fbfbdb07
#
_entry.id   970af90ff286d60244ab7c67fbfbdb07
#
_cell.length_a   1.000
_cell.length_b   1.000
_cell.length_c   1.000
_cell.angle_alpha   90.00
_cell.angle_beta   90.00
_cell.angle_gamma   90.00
#
_symmetry.space_group_name_H-M   'P 1'
#
loop_
_entity.id
_entity.type
_entity.pdbx_description
1 polymer ?
#
loop_
_entity_poly.entity_id
_entity_poly.type
_entity_poly.pdbx_seq_one_letter_code
_entity_poly.pdbx_strand_id
1 'polypeptide(L)'
;MSMTATLGPHVPYLRRYARALTGSQASGDAYVRASLQALLDGNAELLAGVPPRIGLYRLFHALWSSSAKSTSSPAKGNSVEQRLQALQPTSREALLLTAVEGFSTSEVATILDWPEKDVEEAISAALRAIDKDLASRVLVIEDESIIALDLEGLVTDMGHKVTGIATTRDDAIRMAREQKPDLILTDIQLADSSSGIDAAHAILKDFDIPVIFITAYPERLLTGERPEPTYLITKPFSRDTVRATIGQALFFHRTNEAAA
;
A
#
# COMPACT_ATOMS: atom_id res chain seq x y z
N MET A 1 -2.70 12.50 -29.20
CA MET A 1 -1.89 11.43 -28.55
C MET A 1 -2.78 10.23 -28.35
N SER A 2 -2.28 9.00 -28.48
CA SER A 2 -3.12 7.82 -28.24
C SER A 2 -3.41 7.69 -26.74
N MET A 3 -4.56 7.14 -26.40
CA MET A 3 -4.96 6.85 -25.01
C MET A 3 -3.89 6.02 -24.28
N THR A 4 -3.30 5.05 -24.95
CA THR A 4 -2.22 4.21 -24.42
C THR A 4 -0.97 5.02 -24.05
N ALA A 5 -0.57 5.99 -24.86
CA ALA A 5 0.58 6.83 -24.56
C ALA A 5 0.32 7.77 -23.36
N THR A 6 -0.93 8.18 -23.17
CA THR A 6 -1.31 9.09 -22.08
C THR A 6 -1.51 8.36 -20.75
N LEU A 7 -2.13 7.18 -20.76
CA LEU A 7 -2.48 6.46 -19.53
C LEU A 7 -1.46 5.38 -19.14
N GLY A 8 -0.72 4.83 -20.10
CA GLY A 8 0.25 3.75 -19.89
C GLY A 8 1.19 3.97 -18.70
N PRO A 9 1.83 5.16 -18.57
CA PRO A 9 2.72 5.46 -17.44
C PRO A 9 2.06 5.42 -16.06
N HIS A 10 0.72 5.58 -15.98
CA HIS A 10 -0.02 5.62 -14.72
C HIS A 10 -0.59 4.26 -14.30
N VAL A 11 -0.69 3.30 -15.22
CA VAL A 11 -1.28 1.97 -14.96
C VAL A 11 -0.53 1.19 -13.87
N PRO A 12 0.81 1.12 -13.84
CA PRO A 12 1.53 0.40 -12.78
C PRO A 12 1.22 0.95 -11.38
N TYR A 13 1.13 2.27 -11.25
CA TYR A 13 0.78 2.94 -9.98
C TYR A 13 -0.67 2.65 -9.58
N LEU A 14 -1.62 2.73 -10.52
CA LEU A 14 -3.00 2.38 -10.25
C LEU A 14 -3.14 0.90 -9.83
N ARG A 15 -2.38 -0.02 -10.42
CA ARG A 15 -2.35 -1.43 -10.01
C ARG A 15 -1.84 -1.57 -8.58
N ARG A 16 -0.74 -0.90 -8.23
CA ARG A 16 -0.22 -0.85 -6.85
C ARG A 16 -1.31 -0.37 -5.88
N TYR A 17 -1.92 0.78 -6.17
CA TYR A 17 -3.00 1.34 -5.37
C TYR A 17 -4.18 0.37 -5.22
N ALA A 18 -4.66 -0.20 -6.31
CA ALA A 18 -5.80 -1.12 -6.30
C ALA A 18 -5.52 -2.37 -5.45
N ARG A 19 -4.30 -2.91 -5.49
CA ARG A 19 -3.87 -4.03 -4.64
C ARG A 19 -3.84 -3.65 -3.18
N ALA A 20 -3.29 -2.47 -2.88
CA ALA A 20 -3.28 -1.92 -1.52
C ALA A 20 -4.69 -1.67 -0.98
N LEU A 21 -5.61 -1.21 -1.82
CA LEU A 21 -7.01 -0.96 -1.45
C LEU A 21 -7.78 -2.25 -1.19
N THR A 22 -7.61 -3.27 -2.04
CA THR A 22 -8.35 -4.53 -1.98
C THR A 22 -7.70 -5.59 -1.07
N GLY A 23 -6.43 -5.40 -0.69
CA GLY A 23 -5.63 -6.41 0.03
C GLY A 23 -5.28 -7.64 -0.85
N SER A 24 -5.59 -7.64 -2.16
CA SER A 24 -5.42 -8.77 -3.06
C SER A 24 -4.95 -8.32 -4.44
N GLN A 25 -3.88 -8.95 -4.95
CA GLN A 25 -3.42 -8.70 -6.32
C GLN A 25 -4.51 -9.07 -7.34
N ALA A 26 -5.15 -10.23 -7.17
CA ALA A 26 -6.17 -10.71 -8.12
C ALA A 26 -7.36 -9.76 -8.20
N SER A 27 -7.87 -9.29 -7.05
CA SER A 27 -8.97 -8.32 -6.99
C SER A 27 -8.55 -6.96 -7.52
N GLY A 28 -7.40 -6.42 -7.08
CA GLY A 28 -6.91 -5.13 -7.53
C GLY A 28 -6.72 -5.07 -9.05
N ASP A 29 -6.05 -6.07 -9.62
CA ASP A 29 -5.83 -6.16 -11.07
C ASP A 29 -7.14 -6.36 -11.86
N ALA A 30 -8.14 -7.03 -11.28
CA ALA A 30 -9.45 -7.18 -11.90
C ALA A 30 -10.18 -5.84 -12.04
N TYR A 31 -10.18 -5.01 -11.00
CA TYR A 31 -10.79 -3.66 -11.05
C TYR A 31 -10.05 -2.73 -12.02
N VAL A 32 -8.72 -2.75 -12.01
CA VAL A 32 -7.93 -1.95 -12.96
C VAL A 32 -8.24 -2.37 -14.40
N ARG A 33 -8.30 -3.67 -14.67
CA ARG A 33 -8.65 -4.19 -16.00
C ARG A 33 -10.06 -3.75 -16.41
N ALA A 34 -11.04 -3.85 -15.51
CA ALA A 34 -12.41 -3.41 -15.76
C ALA A 34 -12.47 -1.90 -16.09
N SER A 35 -11.71 -1.08 -15.37
CA SER A 35 -11.64 0.37 -15.62
C SER A 35 -11.06 0.69 -16.99
N LEU A 36 -9.97 0.03 -17.37
CA LEU A 36 -9.35 0.22 -18.69
C LEU A 36 -10.23 -0.32 -19.83
N GLN A 37 -10.89 -1.44 -19.61
CA GLN A 37 -11.82 -2.03 -20.59
C GLN A 37 -13.02 -1.12 -20.83
N ALA A 38 -13.60 -0.53 -19.78
CA ALA A 38 -14.72 0.40 -19.91
C ALA A 38 -14.35 1.64 -20.76
N LEU A 39 -13.10 2.13 -20.65
CA LEU A 39 -12.59 3.20 -21.51
C LEU A 39 -12.43 2.76 -22.97
N LEU A 40 -11.90 1.55 -23.20
CA LEU A 40 -11.66 1.03 -24.55
C LEU A 40 -12.97 0.75 -25.29
N ASP A 41 -13.98 0.28 -24.57
CA ASP A 41 -15.31 -0.02 -25.12
C ASP A 41 -16.19 1.23 -25.31
N GLY A 42 -15.68 2.41 -24.88
CA GLY A 42 -16.46 3.67 -24.92
C GLY A 42 -17.62 3.72 -23.91
N ASN A 43 -17.64 2.80 -22.93
CA ASN A 43 -18.65 2.75 -21.87
C ASN A 43 -18.35 3.71 -20.71
N ALA A 44 -17.17 4.30 -20.69
CA ALA A 44 -16.74 5.30 -19.72
C ALA A 44 -15.82 6.31 -20.38
N GLU A 45 -15.78 7.52 -19.80
CA GLU A 45 -14.93 8.60 -20.24
C GLU A 45 -14.13 9.14 -19.03
N LEU A 46 -12.95 9.66 -19.32
CA LEU A 46 -12.18 10.37 -18.30
C LEU A 46 -12.81 11.72 -18.03
N LEU A 47 -12.74 12.18 -16.78
CA LEU A 47 -13.18 13.52 -16.42
C LEU A 47 -12.39 14.57 -17.23
N ALA A 48 -13.09 15.41 -17.98
CA ALA A 48 -12.48 16.47 -18.75
C ALA A 48 -11.92 17.58 -17.85
N GLY A 49 -10.85 18.24 -18.28
CA GLY A 49 -10.28 19.38 -17.56
C GLY A 49 -9.37 19.02 -16.38
N VAL A 50 -9.13 17.75 -16.11
CA VAL A 50 -8.18 17.29 -15.08
C VAL A 50 -7.01 16.51 -15.71
N PRO A 51 -5.86 16.42 -15.01
CA PRO A 51 -4.76 15.58 -15.46
C PRO A 51 -5.20 14.12 -15.69
N PRO A 52 -4.67 13.42 -16.71
CA PRO A 52 -5.06 12.05 -17.05
C PRO A 52 -4.95 11.07 -15.87
N ARG A 53 -3.95 11.25 -15.00
CA ARG A 53 -3.77 10.46 -13.78
C ARG A 53 -4.98 10.60 -12.85
N ILE A 54 -5.45 11.82 -12.58
CA ILE A 54 -6.63 12.06 -11.73
C ILE A 54 -7.88 11.44 -12.35
N GLY A 55 -8.10 11.65 -13.65
CA GLY A 55 -9.24 11.07 -14.37
C GLY A 55 -9.26 9.54 -14.30
N LEU A 56 -8.09 8.90 -14.43
CA LEU A 56 -7.96 7.45 -14.36
C LEU A 56 -8.31 6.91 -12.95
N TYR A 57 -7.82 7.55 -11.88
CA TYR A 57 -8.15 7.16 -10.50
C TYR A 57 -9.61 7.42 -10.16
N ARG A 58 -10.20 8.53 -10.64
CA ARG A 58 -11.63 8.81 -10.47
C ARG A 58 -12.49 7.74 -11.13
N LEU A 59 -12.17 7.33 -12.35
CA LEU A 59 -12.88 6.25 -13.02
C LEU A 59 -12.81 4.94 -12.26
N PHE A 60 -11.60 4.58 -11.78
CA PHE A 60 -11.41 3.40 -10.94
C PHE A 60 -12.33 3.44 -9.70
N HIS A 61 -12.38 4.58 -9.00
CA HIS A 61 -13.23 4.75 -7.83
C HIS A 61 -14.73 4.70 -8.13
N ALA A 62 -15.17 5.23 -9.27
CA ALA A 62 -16.56 5.12 -9.69
C ALA A 62 -16.99 3.65 -9.86
N LEU A 63 -16.14 2.81 -10.45
CA LEU A 63 -16.39 1.38 -10.60
C LEU A 63 -16.28 0.62 -9.27
N TRP A 64 -15.27 0.93 -8.47
CA TRP A 64 -15.09 0.35 -7.14
C TRP A 64 -16.31 0.61 -6.25
N SER A 65 -16.74 1.87 -6.13
CA SER A 65 -17.87 2.27 -5.28
C SER A 65 -19.19 1.63 -5.70
N SER A 66 -19.39 1.43 -7.00
CA SER A 66 -20.61 0.77 -7.53
C SER A 66 -20.67 -0.70 -7.17
N SER A 67 -19.54 -1.40 -7.18
CA SER A 67 -19.48 -2.83 -6.88
C SER A 67 -19.40 -3.11 -5.37
N ALA A 68 -18.74 -2.26 -4.57
CA ALA A 68 -18.69 -2.40 -3.12
C ALA A 68 -20.06 -2.28 -2.44
N LYS A 69 -20.97 -1.50 -3.01
CA LYS A 69 -22.36 -1.42 -2.53
C LYS A 69 -23.16 -2.72 -2.75
N SER A 70 -22.77 -3.54 -3.72
CA SER A 70 -23.45 -4.81 -4.01
C SER A 70 -22.91 -6.01 -3.23
N THR A 71 -21.75 -5.89 -2.59
CA THR A 71 -21.11 -6.98 -1.83
C THR A 71 -21.19 -6.81 -0.31
N SER A 72 -21.83 -5.77 0.22
CA SER A 72 -22.06 -5.59 1.65
C SER A 72 -23.17 -6.50 2.17
N SER A 73 -22.90 -7.82 2.21
CA SER A 73 -23.61 -8.73 3.12
C SER A 73 -22.92 -8.63 4.49
N PRO A 74 -23.66 -8.47 5.59
CA PRO A 74 -23.06 -8.49 6.92
C PRO A 74 -22.57 -9.92 7.20
N ALA A 75 -21.29 -10.17 7.09
CA ALA A 75 -20.69 -11.40 7.55
C ALA A 75 -20.75 -11.39 9.09
N LYS A 76 -21.35 -12.45 9.66
CA LYS A 76 -21.40 -12.67 11.10
C LYS A 76 -20.09 -13.30 11.54
N GLY A 77 -19.33 -12.62 12.38
CA GLY A 77 -18.22 -13.22 13.12
C GLY A 77 -17.03 -12.29 13.40
N ASN A 78 -16.71 -12.18 14.66
CA ASN A 78 -15.44 -11.85 15.34
C ASN A 78 -14.63 -10.61 14.96
N SER A 79 -14.24 -9.90 16.02
CA SER A 79 -13.22 -8.83 16.25
C SER A 79 -12.60 -8.08 15.05
N VAL A 80 -12.37 -8.75 13.93
CA VAL A 80 -11.80 -8.20 12.68
C VAL A 80 -12.83 -7.36 11.91
N GLU A 81 -14.07 -7.82 11.84
CA GLU A 81 -15.18 -7.04 11.25
C GLU A 81 -15.47 -5.77 12.05
N GLN A 82 -15.35 -5.81 13.36
CA GLN A 82 -15.52 -4.63 14.20
C GLN A 82 -14.41 -3.59 13.97
N ARG A 83 -13.18 -4.03 13.71
CA ARG A 83 -12.06 -3.13 13.36
C ARG A 83 -12.15 -2.59 11.93
N LEU A 84 -12.62 -3.40 10.97
CA LEU A 84 -12.92 -2.96 9.60
C LEU A 84 -14.09 -1.97 9.57
N GLN A 85 -15.10 -2.15 10.44
CA GLN A 85 -16.21 -1.21 10.60
C GLN A 85 -15.78 0.09 11.31
N ALA A 86 -14.73 0.06 12.11
CA ALA A 86 -14.17 1.26 12.76
C ALA A 86 -13.34 2.12 11.78
N LEU A 87 -12.69 1.51 10.79
CA LEU A 87 -12.13 2.23 9.64
C LEU A 87 -13.21 2.25 8.55
N GLN A 88 -13.89 3.36 8.41
CA GLN A 88 -14.78 3.58 7.27
C GLN A 88 -13.99 3.30 5.98
N PRO A 89 -14.51 2.55 5.01
CA PRO A 89 -13.85 2.29 3.72
C PRO A 89 -13.30 3.57 3.10
N THR A 90 -14.02 4.65 3.24
CA THR A 90 -13.73 6.01 2.85
C THR A 90 -12.44 6.58 3.44
N SER A 91 -12.17 6.34 4.73
CA SER A 91 -10.95 6.83 5.40
C SER A 91 -9.68 6.18 4.85
N ARG A 92 -9.76 4.91 4.47
CA ARG A 92 -8.67 4.17 3.87
C ARG A 92 -8.37 4.62 2.45
N GLU A 93 -9.42 4.87 1.65
CA GLU A 93 -9.29 5.37 0.28
C GLU A 93 -8.58 6.73 0.27
N ALA A 94 -9.04 7.67 1.08
CA ALA A 94 -8.44 8.99 1.19
C ALA A 94 -6.98 8.95 1.67
N LEU A 95 -6.69 8.15 2.69
CA LEU A 95 -5.33 7.99 3.21
C LEU A 95 -4.37 7.41 2.17
N LEU A 96 -4.79 6.36 1.45
CA LEU A 96 -3.94 5.73 0.43
C LEU A 96 -3.66 6.66 -0.75
N LEU A 97 -4.67 7.40 -1.23
CA LEU A 97 -4.50 8.36 -2.31
C LEU A 97 -3.51 9.46 -1.92
N THR A 98 -3.62 9.97 -0.70
CA THR A 98 -2.76 11.06 -0.22
C THR A 98 -1.36 10.56 0.13
N ALA A 99 -1.25 9.57 1.02
CA ALA A 99 0.02 9.19 1.61
C ALA A 99 0.85 8.27 0.71
N VAL A 100 0.23 7.37 -0.06
CA VAL A 100 0.94 6.40 -0.90
C VAL A 100 1.07 6.86 -2.35
N GLU A 101 0.00 7.46 -2.90
CA GLU A 101 0.01 7.93 -4.29
C GLU A 101 0.45 9.40 -4.43
N GLY A 102 0.52 10.16 -3.33
CA GLY A 102 1.02 11.53 -3.31
C GLY A 102 0.09 12.56 -3.95
N PHE A 103 -1.22 12.28 -4.00
CA PHE A 103 -2.20 13.28 -4.40
C PHE A 103 -2.41 14.32 -3.30
N SER A 104 -2.61 15.58 -3.67
CA SER A 104 -3.06 16.62 -2.74
C SER A 104 -4.50 16.35 -2.26
N THR A 105 -4.89 16.95 -1.14
CA THR A 105 -6.25 16.83 -0.59
C THR A 105 -7.32 17.23 -1.61
N SER A 106 -7.08 18.31 -2.38
CA SER A 106 -7.99 18.76 -3.44
C SER A 106 -8.07 17.79 -4.63
N GLU A 107 -6.95 17.14 -5.00
CA GLU A 107 -6.96 16.10 -6.03
C GLU A 107 -7.70 14.86 -5.55
N VAL A 108 -7.52 14.45 -4.28
CA VAL A 108 -8.27 13.35 -3.67
C VAL A 108 -9.76 13.66 -3.62
N ALA A 109 -10.15 14.89 -3.26
CA ALA A 109 -11.54 15.36 -3.33
C ALA A 109 -12.13 15.19 -4.74
N THR A 110 -11.35 15.55 -5.77
CA THR A 110 -11.73 15.34 -7.17
C THR A 110 -11.85 13.86 -7.54
N ILE A 111 -10.92 13.02 -7.09
CA ILE A 111 -10.90 11.58 -7.38
C ILE A 111 -12.10 10.88 -6.75
N LEU A 112 -12.37 11.16 -5.47
CA LEU A 112 -13.43 10.49 -4.70
C LEU A 112 -14.81 11.12 -4.87
N ASP A 113 -14.90 12.31 -5.48
CA ASP A 113 -16.14 13.10 -5.60
C ASP A 113 -16.69 13.55 -4.25
N TRP A 114 -15.79 14.02 -3.37
CA TRP A 114 -16.11 14.44 -2.01
C TRP A 114 -15.74 15.90 -1.77
N PRO A 115 -16.36 16.55 -0.76
CA PRO A 115 -15.85 17.81 -0.22
C PRO A 115 -14.44 17.63 0.35
N GLU A 116 -13.57 18.60 0.15
CA GLU A 116 -12.18 18.57 0.64
C GLU A 116 -12.10 18.38 2.16
N LYS A 117 -13.02 19.02 2.91
CA LYS A 117 -13.15 18.85 4.35
C LYS A 117 -13.39 17.39 4.77
N ASP A 118 -14.22 16.67 4.03
CA ASP A 118 -14.53 15.27 4.33
C ASP A 118 -13.31 14.37 4.07
N VAL A 119 -12.48 14.73 3.07
CA VAL A 119 -11.20 14.06 2.82
C VAL A 119 -10.24 14.28 4.00
N GLU A 120 -10.10 15.51 4.50
CA GLU A 120 -9.26 15.82 5.67
C GLU A 120 -9.70 15.07 6.93
N GLU A 121 -11.01 15.04 7.18
CA GLU A 121 -11.59 14.31 8.30
C GLU A 121 -11.34 12.79 8.17
N ALA A 122 -11.49 12.24 6.97
CA ALA A 122 -11.24 10.83 6.68
C ALA A 122 -9.77 10.44 6.90
N ILE A 123 -8.82 11.24 6.41
CA ILE A 123 -7.38 11.05 6.64
C ILE A 123 -7.06 11.09 8.14
N SER A 124 -7.56 12.10 8.84
CA SER A 124 -7.33 12.25 10.28
C SER A 124 -7.90 11.08 11.10
N ALA A 125 -9.05 10.56 10.71
CA ALA A 125 -9.67 9.40 11.33
C ALA A 125 -8.84 8.12 11.10
N ALA A 126 -8.33 7.92 9.88
CA ALA A 126 -7.46 6.80 9.55
C ALA A 126 -6.16 6.84 10.37
N LEU A 127 -5.49 7.98 10.44
CA LEU A 127 -4.24 8.15 11.19
C LEU A 127 -4.44 7.85 12.69
N ARG A 128 -5.53 8.36 13.30
CA ARG A 128 -5.87 8.06 14.71
C ARG A 128 -6.12 6.58 14.96
N ALA A 129 -6.73 5.89 14.01
CA ALA A 129 -7.00 4.45 14.14
C ALA A 129 -5.71 3.62 14.05
N ILE A 130 -4.77 4.03 13.21
CA ILE A 130 -3.45 3.39 13.08
C ILE A 130 -2.63 3.53 14.37
N ASP A 131 -2.63 4.70 14.98
CA ASP A 131 -1.85 4.98 16.20
C ASP A 131 -2.33 4.17 17.43
N LYS A 132 -3.56 3.71 17.42
CA LYS A 132 -4.22 3.16 18.60
C LYS A 132 -3.94 1.69 18.90
N ASP A 133 -3.45 0.89 17.96
CA ASP A 133 -3.62 -0.58 18.09
C ASP A 133 -2.38 -1.47 17.92
N LEU A 134 -1.16 -0.98 17.63
CA LEU A 134 -0.16 -1.89 17.07
C LEU A 134 1.31 -1.62 17.46
N ALA A 135 1.69 -1.90 18.69
CA ALA A 135 3.11 -2.15 18.96
C ALA A 135 3.55 -3.45 18.23
N SER A 136 4.19 -3.31 17.08
CA SER A 136 4.69 -4.43 16.25
C SER A 136 6.21 -4.43 16.22
N ARG A 137 6.80 -5.59 15.96
CA ARG A 137 8.24 -5.74 15.78
C ARG A 137 8.57 -5.61 14.30
N VAL A 138 9.42 -4.64 13.97
CA VAL A 138 9.76 -4.32 12.58
C VAL A 138 11.22 -4.60 12.32
N LEU A 139 11.52 -5.37 11.29
CA LEU A 139 12.87 -5.54 10.75
C LEU A 139 13.06 -4.57 9.60
N VAL A 140 14.12 -3.77 9.65
CA VAL A 140 14.53 -2.88 8.56
C VAL A 140 15.69 -3.52 7.80
N ILE A 141 15.61 -3.58 6.47
CA ILE A 141 16.65 -4.10 5.57
C ILE A 141 17.03 -2.94 4.63
N GLU A 142 18.10 -2.24 4.97
CA GLU A 142 18.53 -1.01 4.30
C GLU A 142 20.02 -0.83 4.55
N ASP A 143 20.81 -0.65 3.50
CA ASP A 143 22.27 -0.46 3.58
C ASP A 143 22.68 1.01 3.69
N GLU A 144 21.82 1.93 3.27
CA GLU A 144 22.05 3.35 3.44
C GLU A 144 21.76 3.79 4.89
N SER A 145 22.79 3.97 5.70
CA SER A 145 22.66 4.26 7.14
C SER A 145 21.75 5.44 7.46
N ILE A 146 21.71 6.47 6.60
CA ILE A 146 20.87 7.66 6.81
C ILE A 146 19.39 7.28 6.64
N ILE A 147 19.06 6.51 5.63
CA ILE A 147 17.69 6.05 5.37
C ILE A 147 17.26 5.06 6.45
N ALA A 148 18.14 4.13 6.83
CA ALA A 148 17.88 3.18 7.90
C ALA A 148 17.54 3.86 9.23
N LEU A 149 18.29 4.89 9.61
CA LEU A 149 18.05 5.69 10.83
C LEU A 149 16.73 6.50 10.75
N ASP A 150 16.40 7.05 9.58
CA ASP A 150 15.13 7.76 9.40
C ASP A 150 13.95 6.81 9.53
N LEU A 151 14.03 5.61 8.93
CA LEU A 151 13.02 4.55 9.07
C LEU A 151 12.92 4.06 10.52
N GLU A 152 14.04 3.84 11.23
CA GLU A 152 14.05 3.45 12.64
C GLU A 152 13.35 4.50 13.51
N GLY A 153 13.70 5.78 13.34
CA GLY A 153 13.06 6.88 14.05
C GLY A 153 11.57 6.94 13.80
N LEU A 154 11.16 6.79 12.54
CA LEU A 154 9.75 6.83 12.13
C LEU A 154 8.96 5.66 12.72
N VAL A 155 9.50 4.44 12.63
CA VAL A 155 8.89 3.22 13.20
C VAL A 155 8.73 3.36 14.72
N THR A 156 9.75 3.90 15.39
CA THR A 156 9.74 4.13 16.84
C THR A 156 8.72 5.19 17.25
N ASP A 157 8.64 6.30 16.51
CA ASP A 157 7.65 7.37 16.73
C ASP A 157 6.20 6.88 16.57
N MET A 158 5.99 5.81 15.80
CA MET A 158 4.69 5.14 15.67
C MET A 158 4.39 4.17 16.82
N GLY A 159 5.29 4.01 17.78
CA GLY A 159 5.14 3.09 18.91
C GLY A 159 5.49 1.62 18.57
N HIS A 160 6.08 1.36 17.40
CA HIS A 160 6.60 0.04 17.05
C HIS A 160 8.02 -0.15 17.56
N LYS A 161 8.49 -1.40 17.59
CA LYS A 161 9.86 -1.74 18.00
C LYS A 161 10.67 -2.19 16.78
N VAL A 162 11.75 -1.47 16.44
CA VAL A 162 12.73 -1.98 15.49
C VAL A 162 13.51 -3.14 16.13
N THR A 163 13.47 -4.31 15.50
CA THR A 163 14.14 -5.53 15.99
C THR A 163 15.58 -5.62 15.52
N GLY A 164 15.93 -4.90 14.47
CA GLY A 164 17.26 -4.80 13.92
C GLY A 164 17.26 -4.06 12.59
N ILE A 165 18.45 -3.64 12.19
CA ILE A 165 18.73 -3.07 10.87
C ILE A 165 19.72 -4.02 10.19
N ALA A 166 19.31 -4.65 9.09
CA ALA A 166 20.15 -5.52 8.28
C ALA A 166 20.62 -4.76 7.04
N THR A 167 21.88 -4.89 6.68
CA THR A 167 22.47 -4.23 5.50
C THR A 167 22.73 -5.22 4.36
N THR A 168 22.56 -6.51 4.60
CA THR A 168 22.77 -7.60 3.65
C THR A 168 21.62 -8.60 3.72
N ARG A 169 21.48 -9.41 2.65
CA ARG A 169 20.49 -10.49 2.60
C ARG A 169 20.67 -11.49 3.75
N ASP A 170 21.89 -11.95 3.99
CA ASP A 170 22.15 -13.01 4.95
C ASP A 170 21.96 -12.53 6.40
N ASP A 171 22.31 -11.29 6.70
CA ASP A 171 21.98 -10.66 7.99
C ASP A 171 20.47 -10.54 8.18
N ALA A 172 19.74 -10.14 7.15
CA ALA A 172 18.28 -10.02 7.21
C ALA A 172 17.62 -11.37 7.54
N ILE A 173 18.03 -12.45 6.88
CA ILE A 173 17.51 -13.79 7.13
C ILE A 173 17.85 -14.25 8.56
N ARG A 174 19.08 -14.05 9.01
CA ARG A 174 19.50 -14.39 10.37
C ARG A 174 18.70 -13.63 11.42
N MET A 175 18.59 -12.30 11.27
CA MET A 175 17.82 -11.44 12.20
C MET A 175 16.34 -11.80 12.22
N ALA A 176 15.73 -12.09 11.07
CA ALA A 176 14.33 -12.50 11.01
C ALA A 176 14.09 -13.80 11.81
N ARG A 177 14.97 -14.79 11.72
CA ARG A 177 14.84 -16.03 12.47
C ARG A 177 15.04 -15.85 13.98
N GLU A 178 16.00 -15.01 14.38
CA GLU A 178 16.29 -14.73 15.78
C GLU A 178 15.22 -13.86 16.44
N GLN A 179 14.77 -12.83 15.76
CA GLN A 179 13.93 -11.77 16.31
C GLN A 179 12.45 -11.94 16.02
N LYS A 180 12.08 -12.75 15.01
CA LYS A 180 10.69 -13.03 14.61
C LYS A 180 9.88 -11.71 14.44
N PRO A 181 10.19 -10.88 13.47
CA PRO A 181 9.48 -9.63 13.23
C PRO A 181 8.04 -9.88 12.80
N ASP A 182 7.19 -8.86 13.00
CA ASP A 182 5.79 -8.86 12.58
C ASP A 182 5.61 -8.12 11.23
N LEU A 183 6.67 -7.40 10.78
CA LEU A 183 6.72 -6.64 9.52
C LEU A 183 8.17 -6.48 9.07
N ILE A 184 8.37 -6.47 7.76
CA ILE A 184 9.65 -6.14 7.12
C ILE A 184 9.50 -4.85 6.30
N LEU A 185 10.45 -3.91 6.48
CA LEU A 185 10.71 -2.82 5.55
C LEU A 185 12.01 -3.14 4.81
N THR A 186 12.02 -3.18 3.48
CA THR A 186 13.23 -3.58 2.73
C THR A 186 13.47 -2.71 1.50
N ASP A 187 14.72 -2.26 1.32
CA ASP A 187 15.17 -1.83 0.00
C ASP A 187 15.36 -3.05 -0.91
N ILE A 188 15.34 -2.82 -2.20
CA ILE A 188 15.62 -3.82 -3.23
C ILE A 188 17.12 -4.04 -3.39
N GLN A 189 17.91 -2.96 -3.37
CA GLN A 189 19.36 -2.99 -3.56
C GLN A 189 20.06 -2.90 -2.22
N LEU A 190 21.04 -3.78 -1.98
CA LEU A 190 21.83 -3.81 -0.75
C LEU A 190 23.32 -3.71 -1.07
N ALA A 191 24.13 -3.29 -0.08
CA ALA A 191 25.55 -2.94 -0.22
C ALA A 191 26.45 -4.02 -0.83
N ASP A 192 26.15 -5.29 -0.56
CA ASP A 192 26.91 -6.44 -1.05
C ASP A 192 26.45 -6.94 -2.43
N SER A 193 25.70 -6.12 -3.16
CA SER A 193 25.01 -6.49 -4.40
C SER A 193 23.97 -7.59 -4.23
N SER A 194 23.63 -7.97 -2.98
CA SER A 194 22.49 -8.84 -2.72
C SER A 194 21.17 -8.08 -2.90
N SER A 195 20.08 -8.83 -2.98
CA SER A 195 18.76 -8.28 -3.24
C SER A 195 17.87 -8.39 -2.01
N GLY A 196 17.23 -7.27 -1.63
CA GLY A 196 16.18 -7.29 -0.61
C GLY A 196 14.96 -8.12 -1.04
N ILE A 197 14.74 -8.30 -2.35
CA ILE A 197 13.73 -9.22 -2.88
C ILE A 197 14.08 -10.67 -2.50
N ASP A 198 15.35 -11.08 -2.69
CA ASP A 198 15.80 -12.42 -2.34
C ASP A 198 15.79 -12.65 -0.82
N ALA A 199 16.11 -11.62 -0.03
CA ALA A 199 15.96 -11.65 1.42
C ALA A 199 14.51 -11.89 1.83
N ALA A 200 13.57 -11.07 1.29
CA ALA A 200 12.14 -11.20 1.55
C ALA A 200 11.62 -12.60 1.15
N HIS A 201 11.94 -13.08 -0.05
CA HIS A 201 11.53 -14.39 -0.51
C HIS A 201 12.07 -15.53 0.39
N ALA A 202 13.30 -15.40 0.89
CA ALA A 202 13.86 -16.41 1.79
C ALA A 202 13.17 -16.40 3.16
N ILE A 203 12.87 -15.20 3.69
CA ILE A 203 12.19 -15.04 4.98
C ILE A 203 10.74 -15.52 4.89
N LEU A 204 10.04 -15.20 3.81
CA LEU A 204 8.63 -15.59 3.61
C LEU A 204 8.42 -17.10 3.42
N LYS A 205 9.48 -17.91 3.25
CA LYS A 205 9.37 -19.38 3.31
C LYS A 205 9.15 -19.89 4.73
N ASP A 206 9.68 -19.17 5.73
CA ASP A 206 9.65 -19.55 7.13
C ASP A 206 8.58 -18.77 7.94
N PHE A 207 8.15 -17.60 7.42
CA PHE A 207 7.27 -16.66 8.12
C PHE A 207 6.17 -16.16 7.20
N ASP A 208 4.96 -16.06 7.71
CA ASP A 208 3.84 -15.37 7.06
C ASP A 208 3.72 -13.96 7.66
N ILE A 209 4.43 -13.00 7.10
CA ILE A 209 4.49 -11.60 7.57
C ILE A 209 4.46 -10.64 6.38
N PRO A 210 3.89 -9.44 6.53
CA PRO A 210 3.88 -8.46 5.46
C PRO A 210 5.27 -7.89 5.19
N VAL A 211 5.53 -7.61 3.92
CA VAL A 211 6.76 -6.98 3.45
C VAL A 211 6.40 -5.69 2.71
N ILE A 212 7.04 -4.59 3.09
CA ILE A 212 6.96 -3.30 2.40
C ILE A 212 8.30 -3.06 1.72
N PHE A 213 8.27 -2.96 0.39
CA PHE A 213 9.44 -2.57 -0.39
C PHE A 213 9.54 -1.04 -0.45
N ILE A 214 10.75 -0.51 -0.20
CA ILE A 214 11.05 0.93 -0.25
C ILE A 214 12.19 1.12 -1.24
N THR A 215 11.93 1.67 -2.43
CA THR A 215 12.91 1.68 -3.51
C THR A 215 12.85 2.93 -4.39
N ALA A 216 13.97 3.29 -5.00
CA ALA A 216 14.04 4.30 -6.05
C ALA A 216 13.59 3.76 -7.44
N TYR A 217 13.44 2.43 -7.58
CA TYR A 217 13.18 1.76 -8.86
C TYR A 217 11.93 0.86 -8.80
N PRO A 218 10.73 1.43 -8.63
CA PRO A 218 9.49 0.66 -8.46
C PRO A 218 9.15 -0.20 -9.68
N GLU A 219 9.57 0.19 -10.88
CA GLU A 219 9.35 -0.54 -12.13
C GLU A 219 9.99 -1.93 -12.13
N ARG A 220 11.04 -2.15 -11.35
CA ARG A 220 11.68 -3.47 -11.22
C ARG A 220 10.79 -4.51 -10.53
N LEU A 221 9.81 -4.05 -9.74
CA LEU A 221 8.88 -4.90 -9.01
C LEU A 221 7.49 -4.95 -9.65
N LEU A 222 7.15 -3.98 -10.50
CA LEU A 222 5.83 -3.85 -11.12
C LEU A 222 5.85 -4.35 -12.58
N THR A 223 6.39 -5.55 -12.79
CA THR A 223 6.62 -6.12 -14.13
C THR A 223 5.37 -6.76 -14.75
N GLY A 224 4.34 -7.04 -13.96
CA GLY A 224 3.18 -7.83 -14.40
C GLY A 224 3.35 -9.33 -14.17
N GLU A 225 4.56 -9.80 -13.89
CA GLU A 225 4.84 -11.18 -13.54
C GLU A 225 4.60 -11.42 -12.04
N ARG A 226 4.13 -12.59 -11.68
CA ARG A 226 3.89 -12.95 -10.26
C ARG A 226 5.13 -13.60 -9.64
N PRO A 227 5.36 -13.42 -8.32
CA PRO A 227 4.61 -12.57 -7.38
C PRO A 227 5.09 -11.12 -7.39
N GLU A 228 4.15 -10.16 -7.42
CA GLU A 228 4.45 -8.74 -7.23
C GLU A 228 4.14 -8.33 -5.79
N PRO A 229 4.89 -7.36 -5.22
CA PRO A 229 4.65 -6.91 -3.85
C PRO A 229 3.31 -6.21 -3.70
N THR A 230 2.62 -6.49 -2.59
CA THR A 230 1.38 -5.80 -2.24
C THR A 230 1.66 -4.36 -1.80
N TYR A 231 2.78 -4.16 -1.09
CA TYR A 231 3.16 -2.87 -0.51
C TYR A 231 4.48 -2.38 -1.08
N LEU A 232 4.46 -1.18 -1.64
CA LEU A 232 5.62 -0.57 -2.29
C LEU A 232 5.62 0.93 -2.07
N ILE A 233 6.73 1.46 -1.58
CA ILE A 233 6.99 2.89 -1.38
C ILE A 233 8.12 3.30 -2.30
N THR A 234 7.93 4.42 -3.00
CA THR A 234 8.97 4.98 -3.88
C THR A 234 9.82 5.99 -3.11
N LYS A 235 11.16 5.88 -3.20
CA LYS A 235 12.10 6.91 -2.71
C LYS A 235 12.13 8.11 -3.68
N PRO A 236 12.16 9.36 -3.19
CA PRO A 236 12.06 9.78 -1.80
C PRO A 236 10.63 9.65 -1.26
N PHE A 237 10.50 9.31 0.02
CA PHE A 237 9.21 9.11 0.66
C PHE A 237 8.91 10.20 1.72
N SER A 238 7.64 10.40 2.01
CA SER A 238 7.19 11.19 3.15
C SER A 238 6.98 10.30 4.38
N ARG A 239 7.08 10.88 5.58
CA ARG A 239 6.78 10.17 6.83
C ARG A 239 5.34 9.63 6.84
N ASP A 240 4.39 10.38 6.30
CA ASP A 240 2.98 9.97 6.22
C ASP A 240 2.77 8.78 5.28
N THR A 241 3.52 8.72 4.17
CA THR A 241 3.50 7.58 3.26
C THR A 241 3.91 6.30 3.97
N VAL A 242 5.05 6.34 4.70
CA VAL A 242 5.56 5.17 5.41
C VAL A 242 4.59 4.76 6.52
N ARG A 243 4.10 5.72 7.32
CA ARG A 243 3.10 5.49 8.39
C ARG A 243 1.83 4.83 7.86
N ALA A 244 1.26 5.37 6.78
CA ALA A 244 0.05 4.82 6.17
C ALA A 244 0.25 3.39 5.67
N THR A 245 1.38 3.13 5.00
CA THR A 245 1.67 1.82 4.43
C THR A 245 1.95 0.78 5.50
N ILE A 246 2.69 1.14 6.58
CA ILE A 246 2.90 0.25 7.73
C ILE A 246 1.57 -0.13 8.38
N GLY A 247 0.74 0.88 8.70
CA GLY A 247 -0.57 0.63 9.32
C GLY A 247 -1.45 -0.27 8.46
N GLN A 248 -1.45 -0.05 7.15
CA GLN A 248 -2.18 -0.86 6.20
C GLN A 248 -1.66 -2.30 6.14
N ALA A 249 -0.35 -2.49 6.03
CA ALA A 249 0.27 -3.80 5.92
C ALA A 249 -0.04 -4.66 7.16
N LEU A 250 0.15 -4.10 8.35
CA LEU A 250 -0.13 -4.76 9.61
C LEU A 250 -1.62 -5.06 9.80
N PHE A 251 -2.49 -4.13 9.40
CA PHE A 251 -3.93 -4.30 9.51
C PHE A 251 -4.43 -5.47 8.66
N PHE A 252 -4.05 -5.52 7.38
CA PHE A 252 -4.53 -6.57 6.46
C PHE A 252 -3.95 -7.93 6.74
N HIS A 253 -2.67 -7.99 7.16
CA HIS A 253 -2.04 -9.25 7.44
C HIS A 253 -2.71 -9.97 8.62
N ARG A 254 -2.89 -9.26 9.74
CA ARG A 254 -3.60 -9.80 10.92
C ARG A 254 -5.05 -10.20 10.64
N THR A 255 -5.67 -9.58 9.63
CA THR A 255 -7.03 -9.91 9.21
C THR A 255 -7.09 -11.29 8.55
N ASN A 256 -6.08 -11.63 7.74
CA ASN A 256 -5.99 -12.91 7.07
C ASN A 256 -5.66 -14.07 8.03
N GLU A 257 -4.79 -13.84 9.03
CA GLU A 257 -4.48 -14.83 10.07
C GLU A 257 -5.70 -15.18 10.94
N ALA A 258 -6.57 -14.21 11.22
CA ALA A 258 -7.78 -14.45 12.02
C ALA A 258 -8.90 -15.15 11.25
N ALA A 259 -8.79 -15.25 9.93
CA ALA A 259 -9.76 -15.89 9.04
C ALA A 259 -9.35 -17.32 8.61
N ALA A 260 -8.11 -17.75 8.90
CA ALA A 260 -7.55 -19.06 8.60
C ALA A 260 -7.62 -19.97 9.83
#